data_70ff6f53cc1f9c3c4dd4c2944a07a5b6
#
_entry.id   70ff6f53cc1f9c3c4dd4c2944a07a5b6
#
_cell.length_a   1.000
_cell.length_b   1.000
_cell.length_c   1.000
_cell.angle_alpha   90.00
_cell.angle_beta   90.00
_cell.angle_gamma   90.00
#
_symmetry.space_group_name_H-M   'P 1'
#
loop_
_entity.id
_entity.type
_entity.pdbx_description
1 polymer ?
#
loop_
_entity_poly.entity_id
_entity_poly.type
_entity_poly.pdbx_seq_one_letter_code
_entity_poly.pdbx_strand_id
1 'polypeptide(L)'
;LLRVTQRVSPPGRTAVVSARVRADKDVTLHFEVCEKHLLYNQACVIKQTLVKGAPGVWQPVRVELKGDHVSRGDWYAPRLIAFSMGMESQGGVADVDDVSLVGSAGQQLLANADFSAGMTHWFFSSDRHHMPWHIKSMFMHVLFDQGALGLALWGLLLAGAVWRVSLGSARQHVRLQVDRMLHME
;
A
#
# COMPACT_ATOMS: atom_id res chain seq x y z
N LEU A 1 9.64 5.78 3.32
CA LEU A 1 9.49 6.96 2.47
C LEU A 1 8.02 7.39 2.44
N LEU A 2 7.74 8.61 2.89
CA LEU A 2 6.41 9.21 2.73
C LEU A 2 6.22 9.63 1.28
N ARG A 3 5.03 9.36 0.75
CA ARG A 3 4.66 9.68 -0.63
C ARG A 3 3.33 10.38 -0.66
N VAL A 4 3.18 11.23 -1.66
CA VAL A 4 1.90 11.79 -2.05
C VAL A 4 1.41 11.02 -3.27
N THR A 5 0.19 10.54 -3.21
CA THR A 5 -0.35 9.57 -4.16
C THR A 5 -1.69 10.03 -4.70
N GLN A 6 -1.93 9.74 -5.97
CA GLN A 6 -3.23 9.98 -6.62
C GLN A 6 -3.61 8.76 -7.46
N ARG A 7 -4.89 8.39 -7.44
CA ARG A 7 -5.44 7.40 -8.36
C ARG A 7 -5.49 7.99 -9.77
N VAL A 8 -4.98 7.25 -10.74
CA VAL A 8 -4.93 7.68 -12.14
C VAL A 8 -5.50 6.63 -13.09
N SER A 9 -5.79 7.04 -14.32
CA SER A 9 -6.03 6.11 -15.42
C SER A 9 -4.73 5.49 -15.92
N PRO A 10 -4.75 4.32 -16.60
CA PRO A 10 -3.55 3.72 -17.17
C PRO A 10 -2.81 4.70 -18.08
N PRO A 11 -1.51 4.91 -17.87
CA PRO A 11 -0.73 5.87 -18.66
C PRO A 11 -0.37 5.36 -20.05
N GLY A 12 -0.59 4.09 -20.34
CA GLY A 12 -0.06 3.41 -21.51
C GLY A 12 1.39 2.93 -21.29
N ARG A 13 2.11 2.66 -22.37
CA ARG A 13 3.50 2.15 -22.31
C ARG A 13 4.51 3.18 -21.83
N THR A 14 4.21 4.43 -22.05
CA THR A 14 5.07 5.54 -21.67
C THR A 14 4.25 6.64 -21.03
N ALA A 15 4.81 7.29 -20.03
CA ALA A 15 4.27 8.51 -19.47
C ALA A 15 5.40 9.50 -19.19
N VAL A 16 5.08 10.78 -19.25
CA VAL A 16 6.02 11.84 -18.91
C VAL A 16 5.53 12.55 -17.68
N VAL A 17 6.36 12.55 -16.64
CA VAL A 17 6.17 13.36 -15.45
C VAL A 17 6.93 14.66 -15.63
N SER A 18 6.30 15.80 -15.38
CA SER A 18 7.00 17.07 -15.21
C SER A 18 6.50 17.76 -13.94
N ALA A 19 7.38 18.51 -13.30
CA ALA A 19 7.10 19.26 -12.09
C ALA A 19 8.04 20.46 -11.98
N ARG A 20 7.65 21.46 -11.19
CA ARG A 20 8.57 22.48 -10.68
C ARG A 20 8.97 22.12 -9.26
N VAL A 21 10.24 22.18 -8.98
CA VAL A 21 10.79 21.79 -7.67
C VAL A 21 11.73 22.85 -7.15
N ARG A 22 11.61 23.16 -5.87
CA ARG A 22 12.52 24.05 -5.16
C ARG A 22 13.02 23.31 -3.93
N ALA A 23 14.32 23.11 -3.82
CA ALA A 23 14.93 22.37 -2.73
C ALA A 23 16.02 23.20 -2.04
N ASP A 24 16.09 23.10 -0.71
CA ASP A 24 17.15 23.75 0.08
C ASP A 24 18.50 23.02 0.02
N LYS A 25 18.44 21.70 -0.19
CA LYS A 25 19.59 20.79 -0.34
C LYS A 25 19.37 19.83 -1.49
N ASP A 26 20.39 19.06 -1.83
CA ASP A 26 20.26 17.97 -2.78
C ASP A 26 19.22 16.96 -2.29
N VAL A 27 18.23 16.67 -3.14
CA VAL A 27 17.15 15.74 -2.85
C VAL A 27 16.96 14.77 -4.01
N THR A 28 16.64 13.51 -3.71
CA THR A 28 16.25 12.55 -4.73
C THR A 28 14.73 12.44 -4.76
N LEU A 29 14.14 12.81 -5.88
CA LEU A 29 12.71 12.62 -6.11
C LEU A 29 12.46 11.25 -6.71
N HIS A 30 11.43 10.60 -6.21
CA HIS A 30 10.92 9.33 -6.68
C HIS A 30 9.57 9.54 -7.33
N PHE A 31 9.43 9.13 -8.57
CA PHE A 31 8.17 9.08 -9.29
C PHE A 31 7.85 7.64 -9.63
N GLU A 32 6.64 7.22 -9.32
CA GLU A 32 6.20 5.87 -9.63
C GLU A 32 4.75 5.83 -10.11
N VAL A 33 4.48 4.94 -11.04
CA VAL A 33 3.13 4.50 -11.39
C VAL A 33 3.03 3.03 -11.09
N CYS A 34 2.14 2.67 -10.19
CA CYS A 34 1.96 1.30 -9.74
C CYS A 34 0.55 0.79 -10.01
N GLU A 35 0.48 -0.43 -10.47
CA GLU A 35 -0.71 -1.25 -10.43
C GLU A 35 -0.86 -1.85 -9.04
N LYS A 36 -2.01 -1.65 -8.42
CA LYS A 36 -2.29 -2.14 -7.07
C LYS A 36 -3.38 -3.20 -7.09
N HIS A 37 -3.10 -4.31 -6.44
CA HIS A 37 -4.09 -5.29 -6.05
C HIS A 37 -4.45 -5.06 -4.58
N LEU A 38 -5.63 -4.50 -4.34
CA LEU A 38 -6.00 -3.95 -3.04
C LEU A 38 -4.99 -2.87 -2.59
N LEU A 39 -4.25 -3.14 -1.52
CA LEU A 39 -3.23 -2.23 -0.96
C LEU A 39 -1.81 -2.53 -1.47
N TYR A 40 -1.60 -3.68 -2.13
CA TYR A 40 -0.27 -4.13 -2.53
C TYR A 40 0.08 -3.74 -3.95
N ASN A 41 1.32 -3.31 -4.15
CA ASN A 41 1.86 -3.06 -5.49
C ASN A 41 2.14 -4.40 -6.19
N GLN A 42 1.60 -4.59 -7.38
CA GLN A 42 1.87 -5.75 -8.23
C GLN A 42 2.97 -5.43 -9.24
N ALA A 43 2.78 -4.38 -10.01
CA ALA A 43 3.73 -3.92 -10.99
C ALA A 43 3.92 -2.41 -10.85
N CYS A 44 5.15 -1.95 -10.91
CA CYS A 44 5.49 -0.54 -10.80
C CYS A 44 6.50 -0.12 -11.86
N VAL A 45 6.28 1.05 -12.42
CA VAL A 45 7.28 1.79 -13.18
C VAL A 45 7.79 2.90 -12.27
N ILE A 46 9.09 2.85 -11.94
CA ILE A 46 9.71 3.75 -10.97
C ILE A 46 10.86 4.48 -11.65
N LYS A 47 10.96 5.78 -11.41
CA LYS A 47 12.10 6.61 -11.78
C LYS A 47 12.50 7.52 -10.64
N GLN A 48 13.80 7.70 -10.52
CA GLN A 48 14.40 8.61 -9.56
C GLN A 48 15.15 9.71 -10.32
N THR A 49 15.15 10.89 -9.76
CA THR A 49 15.92 12.02 -10.28
C THR A 49 16.49 12.83 -9.14
N LEU A 50 17.75 13.22 -9.28
CA LEU A 50 18.43 14.10 -8.33
C LEU A 50 18.10 15.55 -8.70
N VAL A 51 17.61 16.30 -7.73
CA VAL A 51 17.42 17.73 -7.79
C VAL A 51 18.48 18.40 -6.92
N LYS A 52 19.27 19.27 -7.51
CA LYS A 52 20.31 20.00 -6.80
C LYS A 52 19.70 21.05 -5.87
N GLY A 53 20.24 21.17 -4.68
CA GLY A 53 19.85 22.21 -3.75
C GLY A 53 20.12 23.60 -4.31
N ALA A 54 19.06 24.38 -4.41
CA ALA A 54 19.11 25.79 -4.83
C ALA A 54 18.02 26.57 -4.08
N PRO A 55 18.31 27.05 -2.87
CA PRO A 55 17.33 27.72 -2.03
C PRO A 55 16.62 28.86 -2.76
N GLY A 56 15.30 28.86 -2.73
CA GLY A 56 14.48 29.88 -3.37
C GLY A 56 14.30 29.76 -4.89
N VAL A 57 15.03 28.88 -5.58
CA VAL A 57 15.00 28.74 -7.03
C VAL A 57 14.15 27.57 -7.48
N TRP A 58 13.13 27.83 -8.29
CA TRP A 58 12.34 26.78 -8.93
C TRP A 58 13.08 26.19 -10.13
N GLN A 59 13.22 24.86 -10.12
CA GLN A 59 13.88 24.09 -11.16
C GLN A 59 12.85 23.21 -11.87
N PRO A 60 12.82 23.16 -13.21
CA PRO A 60 11.97 22.23 -13.92
C PRO A 60 12.56 20.81 -13.84
N VAL A 61 11.71 19.86 -13.53
CA VAL A 61 12.04 18.43 -13.54
C VAL A 61 11.19 17.75 -14.60
N ARG A 62 11.80 16.92 -15.42
CA ARG A 62 11.10 16.12 -16.42
C ARG A 62 11.68 14.71 -16.46
N VAL A 63 10.80 13.71 -16.33
CA VAL A 63 11.18 12.32 -16.22
C VAL A 63 10.26 11.46 -17.09
N GLU A 64 10.80 10.55 -17.85
CA GLU A 64 10.02 9.60 -18.65
C GLU A 64 9.90 8.26 -17.90
N LEU A 65 8.67 7.83 -17.69
CA LEU A 65 8.30 6.53 -17.14
C LEU A 65 8.00 5.58 -18.31
N LYS A 66 8.79 4.52 -18.46
CA LYS A 66 8.61 3.50 -19.49
C LYS A 66 8.36 2.14 -18.85
N GLY A 67 7.29 1.47 -19.25
CA GLY A 67 7.00 0.12 -18.77
C GLY A 67 5.68 -0.40 -19.32
N ASP A 68 5.67 -1.69 -19.63
CA ASP A 68 4.52 -2.37 -20.24
C ASP A 68 3.58 -3.04 -19.21
N HIS A 69 3.88 -2.89 -17.92
CA HIS A 69 3.32 -3.78 -16.90
C HIS A 69 2.16 -3.19 -16.10
N VAL A 70 1.76 -1.96 -16.37
CA VAL A 70 0.69 -1.29 -15.60
C VAL A 70 -0.62 -1.37 -16.37
N SER A 71 -1.53 -2.19 -15.89
CA SER A 71 -2.84 -2.41 -16.49
C SER A 71 -3.98 -2.19 -15.49
N ARG A 72 -5.21 -2.08 -15.99
CA ARG A 72 -6.40 -2.01 -15.12
C ARG A 72 -6.81 -3.36 -14.52
N GLY A 73 -6.10 -4.42 -14.84
CA GLY A 73 -6.58 -5.78 -14.60
C GLY A 73 -7.76 -6.14 -15.47
N ASP A 74 -8.38 -7.27 -15.17
CA ASP A 74 -9.55 -7.76 -15.87
C ASP A 74 -10.84 -7.25 -15.24
N TRP A 75 -11.97 -7.37 -15.95
CA TRP A 75 -13.27 -6.91 -15.46
C TRP A 75 -13.69 -7.61 -14.15
N TYR A 76 -13.28 -8.87 -13.93
CA TYR A 76 -13.54 -9.66 -12.73
C TYR A 76 -12.47 -9.48 -11.63
N ALA A 77 -11.34 -8.88 -11.97
CA ALA A 77 -10.24 -8.58 -11.05
C ALA A 77 -9.69 -7.18 -11.37
N PRO A 78 -10.49 -6.12 -11.16
CA PRO A 78 -10.06 -4.76 -11.46
C PRO A 78 -8.92 -4.34 -10.54
N ARG A 79 -7.95 -3.65 -11.11
CA ARG A 79 -6.80 -3.14 -10.38
C ARG A 79 -6.79 -1.63 -10.36
N LEU A 80 -6.36 -1.08 -9.25
CA LEU A 80 -6.15 0.35 -9.14
C LEU A 80 -4.79 0.73 -9.71
N ILE A 81 -4.74 1.83 -10.41
CA ILE A 81 -3.48 2.45 -10.82
C ILE A 81 -3.31 3.72 -10.02
N ALA A 82 -2.14 3.87 -9.43
CA ALA A 82 -1.79 5.03 -8.64
C ALA A 82 -0.46 5.61 -9.11
N PHE A 83 -0.44 6.92 -9.28
CA PHE A 83 0.77 7.69 -9.38
C PHE A 83 1.19 8.12 -7.97
N SER A 84 2.46 7.99 -7.66
CA SER A 84 3.01 8.45 -6.40
C SER A 84 4.30 9.22 -6.64
N MET A 85 4.49 10.27 -5.86
CA MET A 85 5.75 10.97 -5.77
C MET A 85 6.22 11.01 -4.32
N GLY A 86 7.51 10.88 -4.12
CA GLY A 86 8.15 10.92 -2.81
C GLY A 86 9.51 11.55 -2.90
N MET A 87 10.07 11.86 -1.75
CA MET A 87 11.38 12.49 -1.64
C MET A 87 12.23 11.71 -0.65
N GLU A 88 13.48 11.51 -1.03
CA GLU A 88 14.53 11.04 -0.13
C GLU A 88 15.57 12.13 0.02
N SER A 89 15.81 12.54 1.26
CA SER A 89 16.85 13.50 1.61
C SER A 89 17.32 13.30 3.05
N GLN A 90 18.52 13.73 3.34
CA GLN A 90 19.05 13.79 4.71
C GLN A 90 18.72 15.17 5.33
N GLY A 91 17.46 15.31 5.78
CA GLY A 91 16.99 16.53 6.44
C GLY A 91 16.85 17.74 5.50
N GLY A 92 16.65 17.51 4.21
CA GLY A 92 16.31 18.56 3.25
C GLY A 92 14.80 18.75 3.13
N VAL A 93 14.40 19.94 2.70
CA VAL A 93 13.02 20.29 2.38
C VAL A 93 12.92 20.61 0.90
N ALA A 94 11.88 20.11 0.25
CA ALA A 94 11.57 20.47 -1.12
C ALA A 94 10.10 20.84 -1.25
N ASP A 95 9.85 21.92 -1.96
CA ASP A 95 8.53 22.30 -2.45
C ASP A 95 8.36 21.75 -3.86
N VAL A 96 7.20 21.24 -4.16
CA VAL A 96 6.84 20.70 -5.48
C VAL A 96 5.55 21.35 -5.94
N ASP A 97 5.52 21.79 -7.18
CA ASP A 97 4.39 22.48 -7.81
C ASP A 97 4.27 22.12 -9.29
N ASP A 98 3.13 22.43 -9.91
CA ASP A 98 2.83 22.18 -11.33
C ASP A 98 3.17 20.74 -11.76
N VAL A 99 2.74 19.76 -10.98
CA VAL A 99 2.99 18.36 -11.30
C VAL A 99 2.09 17.93 -12.45
N SER A 100 2.65 17.36 -13.48
CA SER A 100 1.87 16.77 -14.56
C SER A 100 2.31 15.34 -14.85
N LEU A 101 1.36 14.49 -15.20
CA LEU A 101 1.58 13.14 -15.70
C LEU A 101 0.85 13.00 -17.02
N VAL A 102 1.58 13.03 -18.11
CA VAL A 102 1.02 12.91 -19.45
C VAL A 102 1.22 11.49 -19.95
N GLY A 103 0.13 10.80 -20.25
CA GLY A 103 0.15 9.44 -20.77
C GLY A 103 0.55 9.38 -22.24
N SER A 104 0.71 8.16 -22.78
CA SER A 104 1.16 7.91 -24.15
C SER A 104 0.22 8.48 -25.23
N ALA A 105 -1.04 8.73 -24.92
CA ALA A 105 -2.00 9.37 -25.82
C ALA A 105 -2.03 10.91 -25.66
N GLY A 106 -1.10 11.50 -24.92
CA GLY A 106 -1.00 12.95 -24.73
C GLY A 106 -1.97 13.54 -23.71
N GLN A 107 -2.76 12.70 -22.99
CA GLN A 107 -3.71 13.16 -21.99
C GLN A 107 -3.04 13.41 -20.64
N GLN A 108 -3.44 14.48 -19.96
CA GLN A 108 -3.11 14.70 -18.54
C GLN A 108 -3.90 13.72 -17.68
N LEU A 109 -3.22 13.03 -16.77
CA LEU A 109 -3.80 11.98 -15.93
C LEU A 109 -4.04 12.42 -14.48
N LEU A 110 -3.42 13.51 -14.05
CA LEU A 110 -3.59 14.06 -12.70
C LEU A 110 -4.70 15.09 -12.65
N ALA A 111 -5.50 15.01 -11.60
CA ALA A 111 -6.40 16.08 -11.18
C ALA A 111 -5.72 16.97 -10.14
N ASN A 112 -6.09 18.25 -10.07
CA ASN A 112 -5.50 19.21 -9.14
C ASN A 112 -3.96 19.16 -9.12
N ALA A 113 -3.38 19.23 -10.30
CA ALA A 113 -1.94 19.04 -10.54
C ALA A 113 -1.10 20.22 -10.04
N ASP A 114 -1.70 21.39 -9.96
CA ASP A 114 -1.15 22.66 -9.47
C ASP A 114 -1.44 22.91 -7.97
N PHE A 115 -2.04 21.95 -7.28
CA PHE A 115 -2.43 22.05 -5.88
C PHE A 115 -3.31 23.26 -5.53
N SER A 116 -3.94 23.91 -6.49
CA SER A 116 -4.81 25.07 -6.26
C SER A 116 -6.00 24.78 -5.34
N ALA A 117 -6.48 23.53 -5.33
CA ALA A 117 -7.48 23.02 -4.40
C ALA A 117 -6.87 22.25 -3.20
N GLY A 118 -5.66 22.61 -2.80
CA GLY A 118 -4.93 21.94 -1.71
C GLY A 118 -4.67 20.47 -2.01
N MET A 119 -4.95 19.59 -1.06
CA MET A 119 -4.73 18.14 -1.21
C MET A 119 -5.90 17.39 -1.84
N THR A 120 -6.87 18.06 -2.43
CA THR A 120 -7.99 17.41 -3.12
C THR A 120 -7.49 16.46 -4.20
N HIS A 121 -7.96 15.23 -4.20
CA HIS A 121 -7.50 14.08 -5.00
C HIS A 121 -6.14 13.48 -4.61
N TRP A 122 -5.38 14.13 -3.74
CA TRP A 122 -4.11 13.63 -3.25
C TRP A 122 -4.24 13.04 -1.85
N PHE A 123 -3.50 12.00 -1.57
CA PHE A 123 -3.45 11.38 -0.25
C PHE A 123 -2.05 10.92 0.10
N PHE A 124 -1.74 10.88 1.37
CA PHE A 124 -0.47 10.37 1.85
C PHE A 124 -0.47 8.85 1.82
N SER A 125 0.60 8.27 1.33
CA SER A 125 0.85 6.84 1.39
C SER A 125 2.23 6.59 1.99
N SER A 126 2.34 5.52 2.77
CA SER A 126 3.62 5.08 3.29
C SER A 126 4.29 4.11 2.32
N ASP A 127 5.55 3.86 2.56
CA ASP A 127 6.35 2.91 1.81
C ASP A 127 5.82 1.47 1.96
N ARG A 128 6.42 0.58 1.17
CA ARG A 128 6.16 -0.86 1.13
C ARG A 128 6.34 -1.57 2.48
N HIS A 129 7.05 -0.96 3.40
CA HIS A 129 7.28 -1.46 4.75
C HIS A 129 6.16 -1.01 5.69
N HIS A 130 5.00 -1.64 5.57
CA HIS A 130 3.86 -1.41 6.45
C HIS A 130 3.97 -2.14 7.79
N MET A 131 5.06 -2.86 8.03
CA MET A 131 5.30 -3.61 9.28
C MET A 131 5.12 -2.80 10.57
N PRO A 132 5.51 -1.52 10.66
CA PRO A 132 5.26 -0.73 11.86
C PRO A 132 3.78 -0.45 12.15
N TRP A 133 2.93 -0.57 11.15
CA TRP A 133 1.52 -0.18 11.20
C TRP A 133 0.55 -1.35 11.24
N HIS A 134 1.05 -2.55 11.54
CA HIS A 134 0.16 -3.69 11.73
C HIS A 134 -0.73 -3.51 12.95
N ILE A 135 -2.00 -3.82 12.78
CA ILE A 135 -2.93 -3.99 13.88
C ILE A 135 -2.39 -5.13 14.74
N LYS A 136 -1.88 -4.81 15.93
CA LYS A 136 -1.25 -5.79 16.84
C LYS A 136 -2.24 -6.73 17.50
N SER A 137 -3.53 -6.42 17.43
CA SER A 137 -4.61 -7.27 17.94
C SER A 137 -5.16 -8.14 16.83
N MET A 138 -5.08 -9.46 16.98
CA MET A 138 -5.61 -10.42 16.01
C MET A 138 -7.13 -10.24 15.79
N PHE A 139 -7.89 -9.94 16.84
CA PHE A 139 -9.32 -9.68 16.74
C PHE A 139 -9.62 -8.44 15.89
N MET A 140 -8.89 -7.35 16.12
CA MET A 140 -9.04 -6.13 15.33
C MET A 140 -8.59 -6.32 13.88
N HIS A 141 -7.57 -7.14 13.65
CA HIS A 141 -7.11 -7.47 12.31
C HIS A 141 -8.19 -8.23 11.53
N VAL A 142 -8.75 -9.28 12.12
CA VAL A 142 -9.84 -10.05 11.50
C VAL A 142 -11.10 -9.19 11.31
N LEU A 143 -11.44 -8.35 12.30
CA LEU A 143 -12.58 -7.44 12.19
C LEU A 143 -12.40 -6.44 11.04
N PHE A 144 -11.20 -5.91 10.88
CA PHE A 144 -10.89 -4.92 9.82
C PHE A 144 -10.87 -5.55 8.42
N ASP A 145 -10.27 -6.74 8.27
CA ASP A 145 -10.09 -7.40 6.97
C ASP A 145 -11.35 -8.16 6.51
N GLN A 146 -12.10 -8.76 7.43
CA GLN A 146 -13.20 -9.66 7.13
C GLN A 146 -14.55 -9.19 7.68
N GLY A 147 -14.55 -8.06 8.39
CA GLY A 147 -15.74 -7.50 9.01
C GLY A 147 -16.27 -8.34 10.20
N ALA A 148 -17.43 -7.91 10.72
CA ALA A 148 -18.04 -8.55 11.88
C ALA A 148 -18.45 -10.02 11.63
N LEU A 149 -18.87 -10.34 10.40
CA LEU A 149 -19.22 -11.71 10.02
C LEU A 149 -18.00 -12.64 10.06
N GLY A 150 -16.88 -12.19 9.48
CA GLY A 150 -15.63 -12.95 9.51
C GLY A 150 -15.13 -13.19 10.93
N LEU A 151 -15.19 -12.16 11.79
CA LEU A 151 -14.83 -12.29 13.20
C LEU A 151 -15.72 -13.30 13.94
N ALA A 152 -17.04 -13.27 13.68
CA ALA A 152 -17.97 -14.23 14.29
C ALA A 152 -17.68 -15.69 13.85
N LEU A 153 -17.46 -15.92 12.54
CA LEU A 153 -17.11 -17.25 12.03
C LEU A 153 -15.79 -17.76 12.61
N TRP A 154 -14.79 -16.89 12.69
CA TRP A 154 -13.50 -17.23 13.29
C TRP A 154 -13.63 -17.55 14.78
N GLY A 155 -14.44 -16.79 15.52
CA GLY A 155 -14.78 -17.08 16.92
C GLY A 155 -15.47 -18.44 17.10
N LEU A 156 -16.41 -18.78 16.24
CA LEU A 156 -17.08 -20.09 16.26
C LEU A 156 -16.12 -21.25 16.00
N LEU A 157 -15.19 -21.08 15.05
CA LEU A 157 -14.16 -22.09 14.79
C LEU A 157 -13.26 -22.31 15.98
N LEU A 158 -12.80 -21.25 16.64
CA LEU A 158 -11.99 -21.36 17.86
C LEU A 158 -12.75 -22.02 18.99
N ALA A 159 -13.99 -21.58 19.24
CA ALA A 159 -14.84 -22.18 20.28
C ALA A 159 -15.06 -23.67 20.02
N GLY A 160 -15.34 -24.07 18.77
CA GLY A 160 -15.48 -25.46 18.36
C GLY A 160 -14.20 -26.28 18.56
N ALA A 161 -13.03 -25.70 18.26
CA ALA A 161 -11.75 -26.36 18.49
C ALA A 161 -11.48 -26.57 19.98
N VAL A 162 -11.66 -25.53 20.80
CA VAL A 162 -11.51 -25.63 22.27
C VAL A 162 -12.47 -26.66 22.85
N TRP A 163 -13.73 -26.65 22.42
CA TRP A 163 -14.74 -27.63 22.84
C TRP A 163 -14.32 -29.07 22.52
N ARG A 164 -13.85 -29.33 21.30
CA ARG A 164 -13.37 -30.64 20.88
C ARG A 164 -12.18 -31.14 21.71
N VAL A 165 -11.21 -30.27 21.96
CA VAL A 165 -10.03 -30.61 22.77
C VAL A 165 -10.43 -30.90 24.21
N SER A 166 -11.32 -30.09 24.80
CA SER A 166 -11.80 -30.26 26.18
C SER A 166 -12.55 -31.59 26.35
N LEU A 167 -13.44 -31.94 25.43
CA LEU A 167 -14.15 -33.23 25.46
C LEU A 167 -13.22 -34.42 25.24
N GLY A 168 -12.22 -34.27 24.35
CA GLY A 168 -11.21 -35.29 24.09
C GLY A 168 -10.38 -35.59 25.35
N SER A 169 -9.92 -34.56 26.03
CA SER A 169 -9.16 -34.69 27.28
C SER A 169 -9.98 -35.33 28.39
N ALA A 170 -11.24 -34.92 28.56
CA ALA A 170 -12.13 -35.52 29.55
C ALA A 170 -12.34 -37.03 29.32
N ARG A 171 -12.53 -37.44 28.05
CA ARG A 171 -12.68 -38.86 27.70
C ARG A 171 -11.42 -39.66 27.93
N GLN A 172 -10.24 -39.13 27.72
CA GLN A 172 -8.97 -39.77 28.01
C GLN A 172 -8.76 -39.98 29.52
N HIS A 173 -9.06 -38.97 30.33
CA HIS A 173 -8.98 -39.09 31.77
C HIS A 173 -9.90 -40.20 32.34
N VAL A 174 -11.13 -40.29 31.85
CA VAL A 174 -12.06 -41.34 32.25
C VAL A 174 -11.56 -42.72 31.85
N ARG A 175 -11.03 -42.90 30.64
CA ARG A 175 -10.45 -44.18 30.19
C ARG A 175 -9.26 -44.62 31.06
N LEU A 176 -8.33 -43.71 31.34
CA LEU A 176 -7.16 -43.98 32.16
C LEU A 176 -7.54 -44.37 33.62
N GLN A 177 -8.62 -43.80 34.16
CA GLN A 177 -9.12 -44.17 35.48
C GLN A 177 -9.76 -45.57 35.48
N VAL A 178 -10.53 -45.90 34.45
CA VAL A 178 -11.15 -47.23 34.30
C VAL A 178 -10.08 -48.31 34.12
N ASP A 179 -9.07 -48.07 33.28
CA ASP A 179 -7.97 -49.05 33.10
C ASP A 179 -7.16 -49.27 34.39
N ARG A 180 -6.93 -48.21 35.18
CA ARG A 180 -6.28 -48.37 36.49
C ARG A 180 -7.08 -49.19 37.48
N MET A 181 -8.40 -49.07 37.49
CA MET A 181 -9.25 -49.88 38.39
C MET A 181 -9.28 -51.34 37.97
N LEU A 182 -9.25 -51.65 36.67
CA LEU A 182 -9.25 -53.03 36.16
C LEU A 182 -7.92 -53.78 36.36
N HIS A 183 -6.82 -53.06 36.58
CA HIS A 183 -5.50 -53.64 36.80
C HIS A 183 -5.07 -53.68 38.29
N MET A 184 -5.97 -53.39 39.24
CA MET A 184 -5.73 -53.47 40.66
C MET A 184 -6.37 -54.73 41.33
N GLU A 185 -6.90 -55.70 40.58
CA GLU A 185 -7.29 -57.03 40.98
C GLU A 185 -6.18 -58.02 40.58
#